data_c7187de0f46da4abd67b148f1edf0641
#
_entry.id   c7187de0f46da4abd67b148f1edf0641
#
_cell.length_a   1.000
_cell.length_b   1.000
_cell.length_c   1.000
_cell.angle_alpha   90.00
_cell.angle_beta   90.00
_cell.angle_gamma   90.00
#
_symmetry.space_group_name_H-M   'P 1'
#
loop_
_entity.id
_entity.type
_entity.pdbx_description
1 polymer ?
#
loop_
_entity_poly.entity_id
_entity_poly.type
_entity_poly.pdbx_seq_one_letter_code
_entity_poly.pdbx_strand_id
1 'polypeptide(L)'
;MKIGILSYRSHPYSGGQGIYVRHLSKALQKLGHEVTVLSGPPYPNLDASIKLEKIPSLDLFESEDRIKEFKFRFLFSPIDLYEWINVMTGGFPEPYTFGKRVLKHLQESQQVFDVILDNQSLCSSLLDIQNPRKPVA
;
A
#
# COMPACT_ATOMS: atom_id res chain seq x y z
N MET A 1 -13.42 -12.60 -10.99
CA MET A 1 -13.59 -11.60 -9.94
C MET A 1 -12.47 -10.57 -10.07
N LYS A 2 -12.73 -9.32 -9.67
CA LYS A 2 -11.72 -8.28 -9.54
C LYS A 2 -11.17 -8.27 -8.12
N ILE A 3 -9.89 -8.58 -7.96
CA ILE A 3 -9.23 -8.72 -6.65
C ILE A 3 -8.19 -7.62 -6.51
N GLY A 4 -8.30 -6.82 -5.45
CA GLY A 4 -7.29 -5.86 -5.03
C GLY A 4 -6.40 -6.47 -3.94
N ILE A 5 -5.08 -6.48 -4.11
CA ILE A 5 -4.14 -6.89 -3.07
C ILE A 5 -3.45 -5.64 -2.55
N LEU A 6 -3.59 -5.37 -1.25
CA LEU A 6 -2.93 -4.26 -0.58
C LEU A 6 -1.63 -4.72 0.06
N SER A 7 -0.54 -4.00 -0.18
CA SER A 7 0.74 -4.26 0.46
C SER A 7 1.47 -2.96 0.74
N TYR A 8 1.54 -2.56 2.01
CA TYR A 8 2.14 -1.29 2.38
C TYR A 8 3.64 -1.23 2.08
N ARG A 9 4.30 -2.39 2.05
CA ARG A 9 5.72 -2.53 1.81
C ARG A 9 6.01 -3.90 1.18
N SER A 10 6.70 -3.92 0.05
CA SER A 10 6.87 -5.17 -0.73
C SER A 10 8.26 -5.23 -1.38
N HIS A 11 9.33 -5.19 -0.55
CA HIS A 11 10.68 -5.27 -1.09
C HIS A 11 10.84 -6.50 -2.01
N PRO A 12 11.33 -6.34 -3.25
CA PRO A 12 11.31 -7.40 -4.27
C PRO A 12 12.22 -8.58 -3.94
N TYR A 13 13.26 -8.37 -3.12
CA TYR A 13 14.32 -9.36 -2.87
C TYR A 13 14.52 -9.70 -1.38
N SER A 14 13.85 -9.01 -0.46
CA SER A 14 14.02 -9.25 0.98
C SER A 14 12.68 -9.21 1.73
N GLY A 15 12.63 -9.80 2.92
CA GLY A 15 11.48 -9.71 3.82
C GLY A 15 10.30 -10.61 3.48
N GLY A 16 10.32 -11.36 2.40
CA GLY A 16 9.28 -12.34 2.03
C GLY A 16 7.98 -11.75 1.48
N GLN A 17 7.55 -10.55 1.89
CA GLN A 17 6.27 -9.95 1.50
C GLN A 17 6.16 -9.72 -0.02
N GLY A 18 7.18 -9.13 -0.64
CA GLY A 18 7.19 -8.88 -2.08
C GLY A 18 7.18 -10.17 -2.89
N ILE A 19 7.90 -11.20 -2.42
CA ILE A 19 7.92 -12.54 -3.05
C ILE A 19 6.54 -13.20 -2.92
N TYR A 20 5.94 -13.13 -1.73
CA TYR A 20 4.60 -13.67 -1.49
C TYR A 20 3.55 -13.02 -2.38
N VAL A 21 3.50 -11.68 -2.43
CA VAL A 21 2.55 -10.94 -3.28
C VAL A 21 2.72 -11.28 -4.75
N ARG A 22 3.97 -11.44 -5.22
CA ARG A 22 4.26 -11.86 -6.60
C ARG A 22 3.66 -13.23 -6.91
N HIS A 23 3.87 -14.22 -6.02
CA HIS A 23 3.37 -15.57 -6.26
C HIS A 23 1.85 -15.66 -6.10
N LEU A 24 1.28 -14.98 -5.10
CA LEU A 24 -0.15 -14.94 -4.84
C LEU A 24 -0.89 -14.30 -6.02
N SER A 25 -0.47 -13.11 -6.46
CA SER A 25 -1.11 -12.40 -7.57
C SER A 25 -1.11 -13.23 -8.85
N LYS A 26 0.03 -13.89 -9.14
CA LYS A 26 0.16 -14.79 -10.29
C LYS A 26 -0.74 -16.02 -10.17
N ALA A 27 -0.85 -16.63 -8.99
CA ALA A 27 -1.70 -17.78 -8.76
C ALA A 27 -3.19 -17.43 -8.95
N LEU A 28 -3.63 -16.31 -8.38
CA LEU A 28 -5.00 -15.83 -8.54
C LEU A 28 -5.34 -15.50 -10.01
N GLN A 29 -4.39 -14.89 -10.73
CA GLN A 29 -4.58 -14.63 -12.17
C GLN A 29 -4.72 -15.94 -12.97
N LYS A 30 -3.90 -16.96 -12.67
CA LYS A 30 -4.03 -18.28 -13.31
C LYS A 30 -5.38 -18.96 -13.05
N LEU A 31 -6.03 -18.63 -11.95
CA LEU A 31 -7.39 -19.08 -11.63
C LEU A 31 -8.48 -18.26 -12.35
N GLY A 32 -8.11 -17.34 -13.23
CA GLY A 32 -9.03 -16.56 -14.04
C GLY A 32 -9.54 -15.28 -13.36
N HIS A 33 -8.86 -14.81 -12.30
CA HIS A 33 -9.21 -13.54 -11.65
C HIS A 33 -8.46 -12.36 -12.27
N GLU A 34 -9.09 -11.19 -12.29
CA GLU A 34 -8.45 -9.93 -12.60
C GLU A 34 -7.81 -9.40 -11.31
N VAL A 35 -6.48 -9.32 -11.27
CA VAL A 35 -5.73 -8.97 -10.07
C VAL A 35 -5.02 -7.64 -10.25
N THR A 36 -5.21 -6.74 -9.29
CA THR A 36 -4.48 -5.48 -9.16
C THR A 36 -3.78 -5.45 -7.81
N VAL A 37 -2.48 -5.16 -7.82
CA VAL A 37 -1.70 -4.96 -6.60
C VAL A 37 -1.53 -3.46 -6.35
N LEU A 38 -1.99 -2.97 -5.20
CA LEU A 38 -1.77 -1.61 -4.73
C LEU A 38 -0.66 -1.66 -3.70
N SER A 39 0.50 -1.10 -4.00
CA SER A 39 1.66 -1.22 -3.13
C SER A 39 2.30 0.12 -2.80
N GLY A 40 2.71 0.26 -1.52
CA GLY A 40 3.67 1.27 -1.10
C GLY A 40 5.12 0.87 -1.43
N PRO A 41 6.06 1.83 -1.36
CA PRO A 41 7.49 1.53 -1.53
C PRO A 41 8.07 0.75 -0.34
N PRO A 42 9.13 -0.04 -0.57
CA PRO A 42 9.66 -0.46 -1.87
C PRO A 42 8.70 -1.38 -2.60
N TYR A 43 8.57 -1.18 -3.92
CA TYR A 43 7.55 -1.84 -4.72
C TYR A 43 7.95 -3.28 -5.09
N PRO A 44 6.98 -4.21 -5.20
CA PRO A 44 7.25 -5.58 -5.59
C PRO A 44 7.65 -5.69 -7.07
N ASN A 45 8.43 -6.71 -7.39
CA ASN A 45 8.68 -7.11 -8.77
C ASN A 45 7.64 -8.17 -9.18
N LEU A 46 6.59 -7.73 -9.86
CA LEU A 46 5.47 -8.58 -10.28
C LEU A 46 5.68 -9.12 -11.71
N ASP A 47 4.88 -10.12 -12.05
CA ASP A 47 4.76 -10.58 -13.44
C ASP A 47 4.19 -9.45 -14.32
N ALA A 48 4.67 -9.32 -15.56
CA ALA A 48 4.28 -8.24 -16.47
C ALA A 48 2.77 -8.21 -16.78
N SER A 49 2.08 -9.31 -16.56
CA SER A 49 0.62 -9.43 -16.74
C SER A 49 -0.20 -8.96 -15.54
N ILE A 50 0.43 -8.67 -14.39
CA ILE A 50 -0.24 -8.19 -13.18
C ILE A 50 -0.18 -6.68 -13.12
N LYS A 51 -1.33 -6.04 -12.94
CA LYS A 51 -1.42 -4.60 -12.78
C LYS A 51 -0.86 -4.18 -11.41
N LEU A 52 0.15 -3.32 -11.41
CA LEU A 52 0.71 -2.69 -10.22
C LEU A 52 0.28 -1.22 -10.16
N GLU A 53 -0.40 -0.84 -9.11
CA GLU A 53 -0.70 0.55 -8.77
C GLU A 53 0.19 0.98 -7.61
N LYS A 54 1.04 1.97 -7.89
CA LYS A 54 2.01 2.50 -6.93
C LYS A 54 1.36 3.56 -6.07
N ILE A 55 1.27 3.29 -4.78
CA ILE A 55 0.79 4.25 -3.76
C ILE A 55 2.03 4.92 -3.15
N PRO A 56 2.33 6.16 -3.48
CA PRO A 56 3.54 6.81 -3.00
C PRO A 56 3.48 7.04 -1.49
N SER A 57 4.61 6.89 -0.81
CA SER A 57 4.82 7.29 0.59
C SER A 57 6.15 8.02 0.72
N LEU A 58 6.49 8.48 1.92
CA LEU A 58 7.76 9.18 2.14
C LEU A 58 8.95 8.23 2.18
N ASP A 59 8.70 6.92 2.44
CA ASP A 59 9.71 5.85 2.53
C ASP A 59 10.89 6.20 3.47
N LEU A 60 10.56 6.84 4.59
CA LEU A 60 11.54 7.36 5.54
C LEU A 60 12.25 6.27 6.34
N PHE A 61 11.72 5.06 6.34
CA PHE A 61 12.28 3.95 7.12
C PHE A 61 13.65 3.51 6.60
N GLU A 62 13.88 3.57 5.28
CA GLU A 62 15.15 3.22 4.66
C GLU A 62 16.12 4.41 4.57
N SER A 63 15.69 5.61 4.94
CA SER A 63 16.54 6.79 4.89
C SER A 63 17.52 6.81 6.07
N GLU A 64 18.81 6.99 5.79
CA GLU A 64 19.86 7.14 6.81
C GLU A 64 19.75 8.47 7.55
N ASP A 65 19.25 9.52 6.88
CA ASP A 65 19.17 10.87 7.43
C ASP A 65 17.74 11.45 7.28
N ARG A 66 16.85 10.99 8.17
CA ARG A 66 15.42 11.33 8.15
C ARG A 66 15.14 12.83 8.29
N ILE A 67 16.04 13.58 8.92
CA ILE A 67 15.87 15.03 9.13
C ILE A 67 16.07 15.76 7.79
N LYS A 68 17.02 15.36 6.98
CA LYS A 68 17.30 15.97 5.68
C LYS A 68 16.23 15.67 4.63
N GLU A 69 15.45 14.60 4.84
CA GLU A 69 14.32 14.26 3.96
C GLU A 69 13.13 15.20 4.13
N PHE A 70 13.16 16.13 5.08
CA PHE A 70 12.09 17.12 5.22
C PHE A 70 11.99 18.00 3.96
N LYS A 71 10.78 18.05 3.41
CA LYS A 71 10.46 18.92 2.26
C LYS A 71 9.31 19.85 2.65
N PHE A 72 9.41 21.11 2.31
CA PHE A 72 8.35 22.10 2.59
C PHE A 72 6.97 21.67 2.09
N ARG A 73 6.91 20.83 1.04
CA ARG A 73 5.65 20.26 0.55
C ARG A 73 4.90 19.42 1.61
N PHE A 74 5.57 18.87 2.62
CA PHE A 74 4.94 18.09 3.67
C PHE A 74 3.97 18.94 4.52
N LEU A 75 4.21 20.23 4.61
CA LEU A 75 3.32 21.17 5.29
C LEU A 75 1.96 21.32 4.61
N PHE A 76 1.87 21.00 3.32
CA PHE A 76 0.64 21.06 2.54
C PHE A 76 -0.09 19.70 2.45
N SER A 77 0.49 18.64 3.00
CA SER A 77 -0.10 17.30 3.05
C SER A 77 -0.18 16.82 4.50
N PRO A 78 -1.38 16.83 5.11
CA PRO A 78 -1.52 16.39 6.51
C PRO A 78 -1.03 14.96 6.76
N ILE A 79 -1.18 14.07 5.77
CA ILE A 79 -0.73 12.67 5.84
C ILE A 79 0.80 12.60 5.84
N ASP A 80 1.46 13.38 4.98
CA ASP A 80 2.93 13.39 4.88
C ASP A 80 3.55 14.03 6.13
N LEU A 81 2.95 15.12 6.62
CA LEU A 81 3.39 15.76 7.87
C LEU A 81 3.24 14.81 9.06
N TYR A 82 2.09 14.13 9.17
CA TYR A 82 1.85 13.14 10.20
C TYR A 82 2.90 12.00 10.13
N GLU A 83 3.16 11.48 8.94
CA GLU A 83 4.14 10.42 8.74
C GLU A 83 5.54 10.87 9.17
N TRP A 84 5.98 12.06 8.73
CA TRP A 84 7.28 12.60 9.09
C TRP A 84 7.44 12.80 10.60
N ILE A 85 6.47 13.46 11.27
CA ILE A 85 6.52 13.69 12.72
C ILE A 85 6.59 12.38 13.49
N ASN A 86 5.75 11.40 13.14
CA ASN A 86 5.74 10.10 13.82
C ASN A 86 7.06 9.34 13.66
N VAL A 87 7.64 9.33 12.47
CA VAL A 87 8.95 8.70 12.25
C VAL A 87 10.03 9.40 13.08
N MET A 88 10.00 10.73 13.19
CA MET A 88 10.95 11.51 14.01
C MET A 88 10.83 11.19 15.50
N THR A 89 9.65 10.83 15.98
CA THR A 89 9.41 10.44 17.39
C THR A 89 9.60 8.92 17.62
N GLY A 90 10.11 8.18 16.64
CA GLY A 90 10.36 6.74 16.74
C GLY A 90 9.14 5.86 16.48
N GLY A 91 8.05 6.44 15.97
CA GLY A 91 6.86 5.70 15.56
C GLY A 91 7.02 4.98 14.22
N PHE A 92 6.08 4.10 13.91
CA PHE A 92 5.98 3.37 12.64
C PHE A 92 4.63 3.65 11.98
N PRO A 93 4.44 4.82 11.35
CA PRO A 93 3.16 5.26 10.81
C PRO A 93 2.84 4.68 9.42
N GLU A 94 3.80 4.05 8.74
CA GLU A 94 3.67 3.63 7.33
C GLU A 94 2.40 2.81 7.04
N PRO A 95 2.03 1.78 7.84
CA PRO A 95 0.81 1.02 7.55
C PRO A 95 -0.45 1.88 7.62
N TYR A 96 -0.51 2.80 8.59
CA TYR A 96 -1.64 3.70 8.77
C TYR A 96 -1.76 4.70 7.63
N THR A 97 -0.66 5.37 7.29
CA THR A 97 -0.64 6.38 6.20
C THR A 97 -0.85 5.73 4.84
N PHE A 98 -0.35 4.51 4.63
CA PHE A 98 -0.64 3.71 3.45
C PHE A 98 -2.15 3.47 3.29
N GLY A 99 -2.84 3.01 4.34
CA GLY A 99 -4.28 2.80 4.28
C GLY A 99 -5.06 4.06 3.94
N LYS A 100 -4.69 5.21 4.51
CA LYS A 100 -5.33 6.51 4.17
C LYS A 100 -5.07 6.93 2.71
N ARG A 101 -3.86 6.70 2.19
CA ARG A 101 -3.54 6.98 0.78
C ARG A 101 -4.27 6.03 -0.18
N VAL A 102 -4.38 4.74 0.17
CA VAL A 102 -5.18 3.78 -0.61
C VAL A 102 -6.64 4.20 -0.65
N LEU A 103 -7.24 4.56 0.49
CA LEU A 103 -8.62 5.02 0.54
C LEU A 103 -8.85 6.22 -0.39
N LYS A 104 -7.98 7.23 -0.31
CA LYS A 104 -8.04 8.39 -1.20
C LYS A 104 -7.91 7.99 -2.67
N HIS A 105 -6.95 7.14 -3.00
CA HIS A 105 -6.72 6.65 -4.36
C HIS A 105 -7.94 5.91 -4.93
N LEU A 106 -8.57 5.05 -4.13
CA LEU A 106 -9.78 4.32 -4.53
C LEU A 106 -10.97 5.26 -4.75
N GLN A 107 -11.11 6.29 -3.92
CA GLN A 107 -12.16 7.31 -4.07
C GLN A 107 -11.96 8.13 -5.35
N GLU A 108 -10.74 8.55 -5.63
CA GLU A 108 -10.40 9.35 -6.81
C GLU A 108 -10.50 8.54 -8.12
N SER A 109 -10.05 7.29 -8.11
CA SER A 109 -10.08 6.41 -9.29
C SER A 109 -11.44 5.78 -9.54
N GLN A 110 -12.38 5.85 -8.58
CA GLN A 110 -13.66 5.14 -8.60
C GLN A 110 -13.54 3.64 -8.89
N GLN A 111 -12.38 3.08 -8.58
CA GLN A 111 -12.08 1.68 -8.82
C GLN A 111 -12.84 0.81 -7.81
N VAL A 112 -13.49 -0.24 -8.32
CA VAL A 112 -14.27 -1.19 -7.52
C VAL A 112 -13.67 -2.57 -7.63
N PHE A 113 -13.39 -3.17 -6.50
CA PHE A 113 -12.96 -4.57 -6.37
C PHE A 113 -14.09 -5.44 -5.86
N ASP A 114 -14.10 -6.71 -6.25
CA ASP A 114 -15.00 -7.71 -5.68
C ASP A 114 -14.53 -8.13 -4.29
N VAL A 115 -13.22 -8.21 -4.11
CA VAL A 115 -12.54 -8.52 -2.84
C VAL A 115 -11.29 -7.67 -2.73
N ILE A 116 -11.02 -7.18 -1.54
CA ILE A 116 -9.74 -6.56 -1.19
C ILE A 116 -9.06 -7.44 -0.15
N LEU A 117 -7.84 -7.85 -0.45
CA LEU A 117 -6.99 -8.65 0.41
C LEU A 117 -5.88 -7.76 0.99
N ASP A 118 -5.81 -7.65 2.30
CA ASP A 118 -4.71 -6.98 2.99
C ASP A 118 -3.55 -7.95 3.23
N ASN A 119 -2.38 -7.60 2.67
CA ASN A 119 -1.15 -8.35 2.90
C ASN A 119 -0.38 -7.76 4.08
N GLN A 120 -0.80 -8.14 5.30
CA GLN A 120 -0.08 -7.90 6.56
C GLN A 120 0.12 -6.43 6.97
N SER A 121 -0.68 -5.48 6.50
CA SER A 121 -0.59 -4.12 7.02
C SER A 121 -1.14 -4.01 8.45
N LEU A 122 -2.10 -4.87 8.83
CA LEU A 122 -2.69 -4.97 10.17
C LEU A 122 -3.09 -3.59 10.74
N CYS A 123 -3.56 -2.70 9.90
CA CYS A 123 -3.85 -1.33 10.31
C CYS A 123 -5.35 -1.00 10.26
N SER A 124 -5.83 -0.34 11.31
CA SER A 124 -7.22 0.09 11.42
C SER A 124 -7.68 1.06 10.30
N SER A 125 -6.74 1.79 9.68
CA SER A 125 -7.08 2.69 8.57
C SER A 125 -7.65 1.97 7.34
N LEU A 126 -7.41 0.66 7.21
CA LEU A 126 -7.98 -0.16 6.14
C LEU A 126 -9.47 -0.49 6.39
N LEU A 127 -9.93 -0.42 7.64
CA LEU A 127 -11.34 -0.61 7.97
C LEU A 127 -12.23 0.47 7.35
N ASP A 128 -11.65 1.65 7.08
CA ASP A 128 -12.33 2.74 6.39
C ASP A 128 -12.53 2.46 4.89
N ILE A 129 -11.82 1.45 4.34
CA ILE A 129 -12.00 0.99 2.94
C ILE A 129 -13.24 0.08 2.85
N GLN A 130 -14.26 0.37 3.60
CA GLN A 130 -15.51 -0.37 3.47
C GLN A 130 -16.15 -0.01 2.13
N ASN A 131 -16.14 -0.98 1.24
CA ASN A 131 -17.11 -0.95 0.15
C ASN A 131 -18.48 -1.19 0.79
N PRO A 132 -19.44 -0.23 0.74
CA PRO A 132 -20.75 -0.41 1.37
C PRO A 132 -21.54 -1.61 0.84
N ARG A 133 -21.01 -2.32 -0.14
CA ARG A 133 -21.64 -3.48 -0.78
C ARG A 133 -20.85 -4.78 -0.67
N LYS A 134 -19.60 -4.79 -0.13
CA LYS A 134 -18.78 -6.02 -0.13
C LYS A 134 -17.83 -6.07 1.08
N PRO A 135 -17.66 -7.26 1.71
CA PRO A 135 -16.76 -7.43 2.84
C PRO A 135 -15.28 -7.30 2.42
N VAL A 136 -14.47 -6.76 3.32
CA VAL A 136 -13.02 -6.86 3.28
C VAL A 136 -12.66 -8.20 3.92
N ALA A 137 -11.93 -9.03 3.22
CA ALA A 137 -11.41 -10.30 3.72
C ALA A 137 -9.98 -10.15 4.25
#